data_fc58981d4a331aa44039194ecedaa526
#
_entry.id   fc58981d4a331aa44039194ecedaa526
#
_cell.length_a   1.000
_cell.length_b   1.000
_cell.length_c   1.000
_cell.angle_alpha   90.00
_cell.angle_beta   90.00
_cell.angle_gamma   90.00
#
_symmetry.space_group_name_H-M   'P 1'
#
loop_
_entity.id
_entity.type
_entity.pdbx_description
1 polymer ?
#
loop_
_entity_poly.entity_id
_entity_poly.type
_entity_poly.pdbx_seq_one_letter_code
_entity_poly.pdbx_strand_id
1 'polypeptide(L)'
;MSGVLPVRARAQGVSPSLAGIDLLQVLGDGVVGAPESAPTLRDPGRIARWETGEWRYRITSGARSGQTEVESLALISATARGETWKRTIGQESTLFLREVSGGGLVLPSQVTHPHQALVYFEPPLSYLIAGLGPGESRTFDGRMDVYSVNNPGIKWYTGRIRATTVYTGVYRITTPAGAFRAALIKTEYQIDIFAVVSVKDTLYTFYAEGIGKVAEAEHRRIAAMGLFNSDTKVGKVLVSYTPINLPTRVESP
;
A
#
# COMPACT_ATOMS: atom_id res chain seq x y z
N MET A 1 -37.66 2.94 31.69
CA MET A 1 -36.47 2.08 31.95
C MET A 1 -35.82 1.77 30.62
N SER A 2 -34.79 2.57 30.25
CA SER A 2 -34.06 2.38 28.98
C SER A 2 -32.87 1.49 29.24
N GLY A 3 -32.95 0.23 28.75
CA GLY A 3 -31.85 -0.73 28.82
C GLY A 3 -30.79 -0.40 27.78
N VAL A 4 -29.65 0.10 28.24
CA VAL A 4 -28.44 0.21 27.42
C VAL A 4 -27.88 -1.19 27.24
N LEU A 5 -27.96 -1.73 26.01
CA LEU A 5 -27.30 -2.99 25.67
C LEU A 5 -25.77 -2.79 25.72
N PRO A 6 -25.02 -3.69 26.35
CA PRO A 6 -23.57 -3.59 26.40
C PRO A 6 -22.98 -3.75 24.99
N VAL A 7 -22.19 -2.78 24.57
CA VAL A 7 -21.34 -2.88 23.38
C VAL A 7 -20.39 -4.07 23.61
N ARG A 8 -20.62 -5.18 22.92
CA ARG A 8 -19.70 -6.32 22.93
C ARG A 8 -18.33 -5.83 22.42
N ALA A 9 -17.36 -5.78 23.34
CA ALA A 9 -15.97 -5.64 22.98
C ALA A 9 -15.63 -6.82 22.05
N ARG A 10 -15.36 -6.55 20.75
CA ARG A 10 -14.84 -7.57 19.85
C ARG A 10 -13.46 -7.98 20.37
N ALA A 11 -13.26 -9.29 20.50
CA ALA A 11 -12.05 -9.88 20.98
C ALA A 11 -10.83 -9.34 20.21
N GLN A 12 -9.81 -8.92 20.92
CA GLN A 12 -8.50 -8.64 20.34
C GLN A 12 -7.93 -9.99 19.88
N GLY A 13 -7.68 -10.14 18.60
CA GLY A 13 -7.04 -11.33 18.04
C GLY A 13 -5.54 -11.32 18.35
N VAL A 14 -4.97 -12.49 18.56
CA VAL A 14 -3.50 -12.65 18.61
C VAL A 14 -3.01 -12.73 17.18
N SER A 15 -2.01 -11.90 16.83
CA SER A 15 -1.38 -11.94 15.51
C SER A 15 -0.70 -13.30 15.29
N PRO A 16 -0.84 -13.93 14.10
CA PRO A 16 -0.17 -15.19 13.82
C PRO A 16 1.34 -15.04 13.73
N SER A 17 2.08 -16.16 13.93
CA SER A 17 3.52 -16.18 13.69
C SER A 17 3.82 -15.97 12.20
N LEU A 18 4.83 -15.18 11.88
CA LEU A 18 5.36 -14.98 10.52
C LEU A 18 6.56 -15.89 10.22
N ALA A 19 6.92 -16.78 11.14
CA ALA A 19 8.01 -17.73 10.94
C ALA A 19 7.74 -18.62 9.71
N GLY A 20 8.73 -18.75 8.84
CA GLY A 20 8.64 -19.54 7.60
C GLY A 20 8.05 -18.77 6.40
N ILE A 21 7.79 -17.47 6.51
CA ILE A 21 7.45 -16.64 5.34
C ILE A 21 8.76 -16.14 4.70
N ASP A 22 9.28 -16.88 3.74
CA ASP A 22 10.58 -16.62 3.08
C ASP A 22 10.69 -15.20 2.50
N LEU A 23 9.58 -14.65 2.01
CA LEU A 23 9.60 -13.30 1.44
C LEU A 23 10.00 -12.22 2.44
N LEU A 24 9.70 -12.39 3.73
CA LEU A 24 10.05 -11.41 4.75
C LEU A 24 11.56 -11.35 5.04
N GLN A 25 12.32 -12.37 4.66
CA GLN A 25 13.79 -12.40 4.80
C GLN A 25 14.48 -11.30 3.96
N VAL A 26 13.82 -10.83 2.87
CA VAL A 26 14.35 -9.74 2.05
C VAL A 26 14.47 -8.41 2.80
N LEU A 27 13.79 -8.26 3.93
CA LEU A 27 13.89 -7.07 4.79
C LEU A 27 15.20 -7.01 5.59
N GLY A 28 15.83 -8.16 5.79
CA GLY A 28 17.03 -8.33 6.62
C GLY A 28 16.71 -8.84 8.03
N ASP A 29 17.74 -9.38 8.66
CA ASP A 29 17.64 -9.98 10.00
C ASP A 29 17.25 -8.95 11.07
N GLY A 30 16.35 -9.35 11.96
CA GLY A 30 15.91 -8.53 13.09
C GLY A 30 14.94 -7.40 12.76
N VAL A 31 14.58 -7.21 11.47
CA VAL A 31 13.60 -6.19 11.09
C VAL A 31 12.20 -6.59 11.56
N VAL A 32 11.78 -7.83 11.32
CA VAL A 32 10.48 -8.34 11.75
C VAL A 32 10.62 -9.04 13.08
N GLY A 33 9.97 -8.51 14.09
CA GLY A 33 9.99 -9.02 15.45
C GLY A 33 8.71 -9.80 15.81
N ALA A 34 8.44 -9.90 17.11
CA ALA A 34 7.35 -10.70 17.65
C ALA A 34 5.97 -10.19 17.24
N PRO A 35 4.98 -11.10 17.11
CA PRO A 35 3.58 -10.74 16.97
C PRO A 35 3.07 -10.07 18.26
N GLU A 36 2.14 -9.12 18.07
CA GLU A 36 1.48 -8.40 19.16
C GLU A 36 -0.06 -8.54 19.04
N SER A 37 -0.79 -8.13 20.08
CA SER A 37 -2.25 -8.10 20.00
C SER A 37 -2.71 -7.10 18.92
N ALA A 38 -3.68 -7.51 18.13
CA ALA A 38 -4.14 -6.74 17.00
C ALA A 38 -5.62 -6.38 17.14
N PRO A 39 -5.99 -5.09 17.13
CA PRO A 39 -7.38 -4.65 17.05
C PRO A 39 -7.89 -4.78 15.61
N THR A 40 -9.21 -4.69 15.44
CA THR A 40 -9.81 -4.47 14.11
C THR A 40 -9.26 -3.17 13.49
N LEU A 41 -8.90 -3.22 12.23
CA LEU A 41 -8.42 -2.08 11.45
C LEU A 41 -9.57 -1.13 11.11
N ARG A 42 -9.90 -0.22 12.02
CA ARG A 42 -11.08 0.67 11.88
C ARG A 42 -10.83 1.84 10.95
N ASP A 43 -9.65 2.40 11.03
CA ASP A 43 -9.24 3.61 10.30
C ASP A 43 -7.87 3.37 9.65
N PRO A 44 -7.83 2.74 8.46
CA PRO A 44 -6.57 2.51 7.76
C PRO A 44 -5.92 3.80 7.25
N GLY A 45 -6.68 4.87 7.05
CA GLY A 45 -6.13 6.20 6.72
C GLY A 45 -5.16 6.69 7.80
N ARG A 46 -5.51 6.46 9.08
CA ARG A 46 -4.66 6.86 10.21
C ARG A 46 -3.32 6.12 10.24
N ILE A 47 -3.31 4.83 9.92
CA ILE A 47 -2.05 4.07 9.85
C ILE A 47 -1.24 4.41 8.60
N ALA A 48 -1.87 4.78 7.49
CA ALA A 48 -1.20 5.22 6.27
C ALA A 48 -0.64 6.64 6.38
N ARG A 49 -1.04 7.38 7.40
CA ARG A 49 -0.68 8.78 7.66
C ARG A 49 -0.93 9.70 6.46
N TRP A 50 -2.16 10.18 6.37
CA TRP A 50 -2.57 11.17 5.38
C TRP A 50 -2.14 12.58 5.78
N GLU A 51 -0.89 12.89 5.52
CA GLU A 51 -0.38 14.25 5.59
C GLU A 51 0.73 14.43 4.58
N THR A 52 0.95 15.65 4.13
CA THR A 52 2.05 15.94 3.21
C THR A 52 3.39 15.66 3.87
N GLY A 53 4.21 14.83 3.22
CA GLY A 53 5.47 14.38 3.78
C GLY A 53 6.36 13.63 2.81
N GLU A 54 7.57 13.37 3.26
CA GLU A 54 8.59 12.61 2.54
C GLU A 54 9.10 11.48 3.42
N TRP A 55 9.16 10.27 2.87
CA TRP A 55 9.69 9.06 3.49
C TRP A 55 10.90 8.59 2.70
N ARG A 56 11.98 8.28 3.40
CA ARG A 56 13.21 7.72 2.81
C ARG A 56 13.35 6.27 3.23
N TYR A 57 13.45 5.39 2.25
CA TYR A 57 13.61 3.95 2.47
C TYR A 57 14.98 3.50 1.97
N ARG A 58 15.61 2.62 2.72
CA ARG A 58 16.73 1.82 2.22
C ARG A 58 16.17 0.55 1.55
N ILE A 59 16.58 0.29 0.33
CA ILE A 59 16.31 -0.97 -0.37
C ILE A 59 17.26 -2.01 0.19
N THR A 60 16.73 -3.11 0.73
CA THR A 60 17.51 -4.13 1.46
C THR A 60 17.85 -5.34 0.59
N SER A 61 17.17 -5.50 -0.56
CA SER A 61 17.38 -6.65 -1.46
C SER A 61 17.01 -6.31 -2.90
N GLY A 62 17.37 -7.22 -3.84
CA GLY A 62 17.16 -7.05 -5.27
C GLY A 62 18.26 -6.24 -5.93
N ALA A 63 18.07 -5.91 -7.21
CA ALA A 63 19.09 -5.24 -8.05
C ALA A 63 19.49 -3.84 -7.55
N ARG A 64 18.63 -3.19 -6.77
CA ARG A 64 18.86 -1.86 -6.19
C ARG A 64 19.23 -1.91 -4.69
N SER A 65 19.66 -3.06 -4.18
CA SER A 65 20.05 -3.21 -2.77
C SER A 65 21.09 -2.18 -2.36
N GLY A 66 20.91 -1.58 -1.18
CA GLY A 66 21.75 -0.50 -0.65
C GLY A 66 21.36 0.90 -1.11
N GLN A 67 20.56 1.06 -2.15
CA GLN A 67 20.08 2.36 -2.60
C GLN A 67 19.00 2.94 -1.68
N THR A 68 18.85 4.26 -1.75
CA THR A 68 17.75 4.98 -1.09
C THR A 68 16.63 5.25 -2.10
N GLU A 69 15.40 4.96 -1.70
CA GLU A 69 14.21 5.36 -2.43
C GLU A 69 13.45 6.41 -1.61
N VAL A 70 12.98 7.45 -2.29
CA VAL A 70 12.19 8.51 -1.68
C VAL A 70 10.74 8.36 -2.12
N GLU A 71 9.83 8.33 -1.16
CA GLU A 71 8.40 8.41 -1.41
C GLU A 71 7.87 9.74 -0.87
N SER A 72 6.95 10.35 -1.59
CA SER A 72 6.28 11.58 -1.13
C SER A 72 4.76 11.44 -1.20
N LEU A 73 4.06 12.09 -0.29
CA LEU A 73 2.61 12.20 -0.28
C LEU A 73 2.22 13.68 -0.26
N ALA A 74 1.31 14.08 -1.12
CA ALA A 74 0.80 15.44 -1.20
C ALA A 74 -0.71 15.45 -1.45
N LEU A 75 -1.44 16.33 -0.77
CA LEU A 75 -2.82 16.64 -1.07
C LEU A 75 -2.87 17.45 -2.37
N ILE A 76 -3.61 16.97 -3.38
CA ILE A 76 -3.76 17.66 -4.66
C ILE A 76 -5.14 18.27 -4.89
N SER A 77 -6.15 17.76 -4.20
CA SER A 77 -7.52 18.26 -4.29
C SER A 77 -8.31 17.92 -3.03
N ALA A 78 -9.05 18.90 -2.52
CA ALA A 78 -10.06 18.70 -1.48
C ALA A 78 -11.41 19.22 -1.99
N THR A 79 -12.41 18.35 -2.06
CA THR A 79 -13.76 18.66 -2.54
C THR A 79 -14.80 18.10 -1.57
N ALA A 80 -16.08 18.46 -1.77
CA ALA A 80 -17.18 17.85 -1.02
C ALA A 80 -17.31 16.32 -1.23
N ARG A 81 -16.66 15.76 -2.26
CA ARG A 81 -16.60 14.31 -2.55
C ARG A 81 -15.43 13.59 -1.90
N GLY A 82 -14.60 14.30 -1.14
CA GLY A 82 -13.42 13.79 -0.47
C GLY A 82 -12.12 14.37 -1.02
N GLU A 83 -11.04 13.96 -0.38
CA GLU A 83 -9.68 14.38 -0.70
C GLU A 83 -9.04 13.42 -1.69
N THR A 84 -8.25 13.99 -2.60
CA THR A 84 -7.40 13.23 -3.53
C THR A 84 -5.94 13.50 -3.19
N TRP A 85 -5.20 12.44 -2.98
CA TRP A 85 -3.80 12.46 -2.61
C TRP A 85 -2.94 11.88 -3.72
N LYS A 86 -1.79 12.49 -3.93
CA LYS A 86 -0.76 12.01 -4.84
C LYS A 86 0.38 11.42 -4.04
N ARG A 87 0.63 10.12 -4.20
CA ARG A 87 1.79 9.44 -3.65
C ARG A 87 2.77 9.12 -4.77
N THR A 88 3.98 9.65 -4.70
CA THR A 88 5.06 9.35 -5.66
C THR A 88 6.02 8.38 -5.00
N ILE A 89 6.35 7.28 -5.68
CA ILE A 89 7.24 6.22 -5.21
C ILE A 89 8.48 6.24 -6.10
N GLY A 90 9.53 6.93 -5.64
CA GLY A 90 10.78 7.08 -6.37
C GLY A 90 10.56 7.44 -7.85
N GLN A 91 11.21 6.68 -8.73
CA GLN A 91 11.05 6.76 -10.19
C GLN A 91 10.12 5.68 -10.74
N GLU A 92 9.47 4.90 -9.88
CA GLU A 92 8.65 3.75 -10.26
C GLU A 92 7.23 4.17 -10.63
N SER A 93 6.54 4.88 -9.74
CA SER A 93 5.13 5.16 -9.94
C SER A 93 4.63 6.40 -9.18
N THR A 94 3.49 6.89 -9.65
CA THR A 94 2.65 7.86 -8.94
C THR A 94 1.26 7.28 -8.78
N LEU A 95 0.78 7.20 -7.54
CA LEU A 95 -0.55 6.74 -7.18
C LEU A 95 -1.45 7.93 -6.89
N PHE A 96 -2.68 7.93 -7.41
CA PHE A 96 -3.71 8.89 -7.07
C PHE A 96 -4.72 8.20 -6.15
N LEU A 97 -4.68 8.54 -4.88
CA LEU A 97 -5.43 7.88 -3.82
C LEU A 97 -6.59 8.74 -3.35
N ARG A 98 -7.68 8.11 -2.93
CA ARG A 98 -8.84 8.79 -2.40
C ARG A 98 -9.37 8.03 -1.19
N GLU A 99 -9.76 8.78 -0.16
CA GLU A 99 -10.49 8.24 0.97
C GLU A 99 -11.96 7.98 0.58
N VAL A 100 -12.51 6.88 1.10
CA VAL A 100 -13.92 6.54 0.94
C VAL A 100 -14.61 6.52 2.30
N SER A 101 -15.94 6.63 2.29
CA SER A 101 -16.75 6.55 3.51
C SER A 101 -16.41 5.28 4.29
N GLY A 102 -16.20 5.41 5.61
CA GLY A 102 -15.78 4.32 6.49
C GLY A 102 -14.25 4.19 6.67
N GLY A 103 -13.45 5.17 6.18
CA GLY A 103 -12.01 5.28 6.44
C GLY A 103 -11.12 4.39 5.56
N GLY A 104 -11.69 3.74 4.53
CA GLY A 104 -10.91 2.98 3.55
C GLY A 104 -10.26 3.88 2.51
N LEU A 105 -9.27 3.33 1.80
CA LEU A 105 -8.56 4.01 0.73
C LEU A 105 -8.71 3.26 -0.56
N VAL A 106 -8.97 4.00 -1.64
CA VAL A 106 -9.04 3.46 -3.00
C VAL A 106 -8.03 4.14 -3.90
N LEU A 107 -7.63 3.42 -4.94
CA LEU A 107 -6.73 3.85 -6.00
C LEU A 107 -7.52 3.92 -7.31
N PRO A 108 -8.05 5.09 -7.71
CA PRO A 108 -8.70 5.28 -9.00
C PRO A 108 -7.75 5.15 -10.18
N SER A 109 -6.52 5.64 -10.04
CA SER A 109 -5.53 5.63 -11.12
C SER A 109 -4.10 5.68 -10.62
N GLN A 110 -3.17 5.25 -11.49
CA GLN A 110 -1.73 5.35 -11.25
C GLN A 110 -0.98 5.64 -12.54
N VAL A 111 0.19 6.25 -12.41
CA VAL A 111 1.19 6.36 -13.47
C VAL A 111 2.33 5.40 -13.17
N THR A 112 2.72 4.58 -14.14
CA THR A 112 3.92 3.74 -14.08
C THR A 112 4.99 4.41 -14.94
N HIS A 113 5.99 5.02 -14.31
CA HIS A 113 6.97 5.87 -14.98
C HIS A 113 7.87 5.13 -15.97
N PRO A 114 8.43 3.92 -15.64
CA PRO A 114 9.29 3.20 -16.58
C PRO A 114 8.59 2.83 -17.89
N HIS A 115 7.27 2.69 -17.85
CA HIS A 115 6.46 2.31 -19.02
C HIS A 115 5.71 3.48 -19.65
N GLN A 116 5.80 4.69 -19.11
CA GLN A 116 5.03 5.87 -19.55
C GLN A 116 3.53 5.55 -19.65
N ALA A 117 3.02 4.75 -18.71
CA ALA A 117 1.66 4.23 -18.72
C ALA A 117 0.81 4.88 -17.62
N LEU A 118 -0.38 5.37 -18.01
CA LEU A 118 -1.44 5.82 -17.11
C LEU A 118 -2.50 4.73 -17.03
N VAL A 119 -2.77 4.24 -15.83
CA VAL A 119 -3.72 3.16 -15.58
C VAL A 119 -4.91 3.68 -14.80
N TYR A 120 -6.12 3.39 -15.28
CA TYR A 120 -7.36 3.60 -14.54
C TYR A 120 -7.96 2.28 -14.09
N PHE A 121 -8.55 2.24 -12.91
CA PHE A 121 -9.21 1.07 -12.33
C PHE A 121 -10.72 1.29 -12.26
N GLU A 122 -11.50 0.30 -12.72
CA GLU A 122 -12.96 0.32 -12.71
C GLU A 122 -13.51 -0.99 -12.09
N PRO A 123 -14.16 -0.93 -10.92
CA PRO A 123 -14.22 0.21 -10.00
C PRO A 123 -12.82 0.59 -9.46
N PRO A 124 -12.66 1.73 -8.75
CA PRO A 124 -11.39 2.09 -8.11
C PRO A 124 -10.85 0.96 -7.23
N LEU A 125 -9.56 0.61 -7.42
CA LEU A 125 -8.92 -0.50 -6.70
C LEU A 125 -8.90 -0.25 -5.20
N SER A 126 -9.36 -1.21 -4.39
CA SER A 126 -9.26 -1.14 -2.94
C SER A 126 -7.79 -1.18 -2.51
N TYR A 127 -7.30 -0.06 -1.93
CA TYR A 127 -5.89 0.09 -1.53
C TYR A 127 -5.67 -0.28 -0.05
N LEU A 128 -6.49 0.30 0.85
CA LEU A 128 -6.55 -0.10 2.26
C LEU A 128 -8.00 -0.24 2.69
N ILE A 129 -8.33 -1.34 3.36
CA ILE A 129 -9.70 -1.73 3.65
C ILE A 129 -9.98 -1.59 5.14
N ALA A 130 -10.98 -0.77 5.48
CA ALA A 130 -11.45 -0.62 6.84
C ALA A 130 -12.30 -1.82 7.30
N GLY A 131 -12.32 -2.04 8.60
CA GLY A 131 -13.17 -3.03 9.26
C GLY A 131 -12.62 -4.45 9.28
N LEU A 132 -11.43 -4.70 8.75
CA LEU A 132 -10.80 -6.02 8.81
C LEU A 132 -10.32 -6.34 10.23
N GLY A 133 -10.69 -7.51 10.74
CA GLY A 133 -10.06 -8.14 11.89
C GLY A 133 -8.77 -8.87 11.50
N PRO A 134 -7.89 -9.20 12.49
CA PRO A 134 -6.69 -9.99 12.23
C PRO A 134 -7.02 -11.32 11.55
N GLY A 135 -6.33 -11.64 10.46
CA GLY A 135 -6.56 -12.81 9.62
C GLY A 135 -7.73 -12.67 8.63
N GLU A 136 -8.54 -11.63 8.71
CA GLU A 136 -9.62 -11.40 7.74
C GLU A 136 -9.09 -10.88 6.41
N SER A 137 -9.80 -11.24 5.34
CA SER A 137 -9.46 -10.85 3.98
C SER A 137 -10.64 -10.26 3.22
N ARG A 138 -10.32 -9.52 2.17
CA ARG A 138 -11.26 -9.08 1.13
C ARG A 138 -10.64 -9.25 -0.23
N THR A 139 -11.45 -9.66 -1.19
CA THR A 139 -11.06 -9.76 -2.60
C THR A 139 -11.74 -8.65 -3.38
N PHE A 140 -10.97 -8.01 -4.23
CA PHE A 140 -11.38 -7.04 -5.23
C PHE A 140 -11.21 -7.67 -6.61
N ASP A 141 -12.19 -7.49 -7.47
CA ASP A 141 -12.13 -7.83 -8.90
C ASP A 141 -12.50 -6.58 -9.70
N GLY A 142 -11.68 -6.23 -10.69
CA GLY A 142 -11.90 -5.03 -11.50
C GLY A 142 -11.28 -5.11 -12.88
N ARG A 143 -11.65 -4.13 -13.70
CA ARG A 143 -11.04 -3.84 -14.99
C ARG A 143 -9.97 -2.77 -14.82
N MET A 144 -8.94 -2.83 -15.62
CA MET A 144 -7.96 -1.76 -15.77
C MET A 144 -7.84 -1.36 -17.24
N ASP A 145 -7.81 -0.05 -17.48
CA ASP A 145 -7.55 0.52 -18.79
C ASP A 145 -6.20 1.26 -18.76
N VAL A 146 -5.34 0.93 -19.72
CA VAL A 146 -3.96 1.45 -19.81
C VAL A 146 -3.87 2.43 -20.98
N TYR A 147 -3.37 3.61 -20.69
CA TYR A 147 -3.21 4.71 -21.65
C TYR A 147 -1.77 5.19 -21.72
N SER A 148 -1.41 5.87 -22.79
CA SER A 148 -0.17 6.63 -22.86
C SER A 148 -0.22 7.84 -21.92
N VAL A 149 0.84 8.05 -21.12
CA VAL A 149 1.00 9.29 -20.33
C VAL A 149 1.10 10.51 -21.26
N ASN A 150 1.82 10.37 -22.39
CA ASN A 150 2.06 11.46 -23.33
C ASN A 150 0.85 11.77 -24.19
N ASN A 151 -0.09 10.82 -24.33
CA ASN A 151 -1.35 11.01 -25.04
C ASN A 151 -2.48 10.23 -24.35
N PRO A 152 -3.12 10.81 -23.31
CA PRO A 152 -4.17 10.13 -22.54
C PRO A 152 -5.43 9.78 -23.34
N GLY A 153 -5.58 10.31 -24.56
CA GLY A 153 -6.65 9.91 -25.49
C GLY A 153 -6.40 8.55 -26.17
N ILE A 154 -5.17 8.03 -26.12
CA ILE A 154 -4.82 6.76 -26.76
C ILE A 154 -4.82 5.66 -25.70
N LYS A 155 -5.84 4.79 -25.77
CA LYS A 155 -5.87 3.55 -24.97
C LYS A 155 -4.98 2.51 -25.64
N TRP A 156 -4.01 2.00 -24.86
CA TRP A 156 -3.14 0.93 -25.32
C TRP A 156 -3.76 -0.44 -25.08
N TYR A 157 -4.23 -0.65 -23.85
CA TYR A 157 -4.69 -1.97 -23.40
C TYR A 157 -5.86 -1.85 -22.44
N THR A 158 -6.61 -2.94 -22.35
CA THR A 158 -7.55 -3.22 -21.25
C THR A 158 -7.12 -4.53 -20.60
N GLY A 159 -7.22 -4.63 -19.30
CA GLY A 159 -6.88 -5.83 -18.54
C GLY A 159 -7.86 -6.07 -17.40
N ARG A 160 -7.63 -7.18 -16.71
CA ARG A 160 -8.32 -7.52 -15.47
C ARG A 160 -7.33 -7.47 -14.32
N ILE A 161 -7.82 -7.06 -13.16
CA ILE A 161 -7.06 -7.10 -11.91
C ILE A 161 -7.90 -7.77 -10.83
N ARG A 162 -7.31 -8.75 -10.16
CA ARG A 162 -7.81 -9.30 -8.91
C ARG A 162 -6.81 -8.95 -7.82
N ALA A 163 -7.31 -8.46 -6.68
CA ALA A 163 -6.48 -8.19 -5.50
C ALA A 163 -7.10 -8.86 -4.28
N THR A 164 -6.33 -9.65 -3.55
CA THR A 164 -6.74 -10.19 -2.25
C THR A 164 -5.92 -9.53 -1.16
N THR A 165 -6.59 -8.77 -0.30
CA THR A 165 -5.96 -8.05 0.82
C THR A 165 -6.31 -8.74 2.12
N VAL A 166 -5.30 -9.04 2.93
CA VAL A 166 -5.40 -9.67 4.26
C VAL A 166 -4.81 -8.73 5.29
N TYR A 167 -5.57 -8.39 6.33
CA TYR A 167 -4.98 -7.82 7.54
C TYR A 167 -4.43 -8.94 8.40
N THR A 168 -3.12 -9.14 8.37
CA THR A 168 -2.48 -10.29 9.05
C THR A 168 -2.44 -10.10 10.57
N GLY A 169 -2.20 -8.87 11.05
CA GLY A 169 -2.10 -8.57 12.46
C GLY A 169 -1.13 -7.43 12.74
N VAL A 170 -0.60 -7.36 13.94
CA VAL A 170 0.35 -6.33 14.40
C VAL A 170 1.65 -6.98 14.84
N TYR A 171 2.76 -6.36 14.47
CA TYR A 171 4.12 -6.87 14.75
C TYR A 171 5.04 -5.74 15.19
N ARG A 172 6.06 -6.08 15.96
CA ARG A 172 7.16 -5.17 16.22
C ARG A 172 8.08 -5.13 15.00
N ILE A 173 8.35 -3.94 14.49
CA ILE A 173 9.24 -3.73 13.35
C ILE A 173 10.37 -2.80 13.78
N THR A 174 11.61 -3.23 13.51
CA THR A 174 12.82 -2.44 13.79
C THR A 174 13.46 -2.00 12.48
N THR A 175 13.63 -0.70 12.30
CA THR A 175 14.23 -0.10 11.10
C THR A 175 15.29 0.93 11.53
N PRO A 176 16.10 1.47 10.63
CA PRO A 176 17.00 2.59 10.96
C PRO A 176 16.28 3.82 11.53
N ALA A 177 15.01 4.03 11.20
CA ALA A 177 14.20 5.13 11.75
C ALA A 177 13.70 4.86 13.18
N GLY A 178 13.83 3.64 13.70
CA GLY A 178 13.40 3.26 15.05
C GLY A 178 12.63 1.95 15.10
N ALA A 179 12.07 1.66 16.28
CA ALA A 179 11.22 0.50 16.52
C ALA A 179 9.75 0.93 16.56
N PHE A 180 8.90 0.19 15.84
CA PHE A 180 7.51 0.51 15.63
C PHE A 180 6.61 -0.68 15.98
N ARG A 181 5.41 -0.37 16.43
CA ARG A 181 4.28 -1.29 16.45
C ARG A 181 3.53 -1.09 15.13
N ALA A 182 3.55 -2.09 14.23
CA ALA A 182 3.07 -1.92 12.87
C ALA A 182 2.02 -2.97 12.49
N ALA A 183 0.95 -2.52 11.85
CA ALA A 183 -0.06 -3.36 11.22
C ALA A 183 0.49 -3.94 9.91
N LEU A 184 0.41 -5.26 9.74
CA LEU A 184 0.80 -5.94 8.52
C LEU A 184 -0.41 -6.14 7.61
N ILE A 185 -0.33 -5.56 6.43
CA ILE A 185 -1.26 -5.79 5.33
C ILE A 185 -0.53 -6.61 4.26
N LYS A 186 -1.05 -7.82 3.99
CA LYS A 186 -0.64 -8.63 2.85
C LYS A 186 -1.58 -8.34 1.69
N THR A 187 -1.06 -8.04 0.50
CA THR A 187 -1.87 -7.92 -0.72
C THR A 187 -1.27 -8.79 -1.81
N GLU A 188 -2.13 -9.60 -2.44
CA GLU A 188 -1.78 -10.42 -3.60
C GLU A 188 -2.53 -9.87 -4.80
N TYR A 189 -1.79 -9.47 -5.83
CA TYR A 189 -2.34 -9.02 -7.11
C TYR A 189 -2.15 -10.09 -8.18
N GLN A 190 -3.19 -10.29 -8.97
CA GLN A 190 -3.14 -10.98 -10.25
C GLN A 190 -3.67 -10.00 -11.30
N ILE A 191 -2.82 -9.70 -12.30
CA ILE A 191 -3.14 -8.77 -13.38
C ILE A 191 -2.95 -9.52 -14.69
N ASP A 192 -3.98 -9.52 -15.54
CA ASP A 192 -3.94 -10.14 -16.85
C ASP A 192 -4.30 -9.10 -17.91
N ILE A 193 -3.37 -8.80 -18.81
CA ILE A 193 -3.53 -7.86 -19.93
C ILE A 193 -3.55 -8.64 -21.23
N PHE A 194 -4.74 -8.82 -21.83
CA PHE A 194 -4.97 -9.41 -23.15
C PHE A 194 -4.24 -10.73 -23.45
N ALA A 195 -4.17 -11.66 -22.53
CA ALA A 195 -3.41 -12.90 -22.71
C ALA A 195 -1.91 -12.69 -23.09
N VAL A 196 -1.44 -11.44 -23.10
CA VAL A 196 -0.09 -11.05 -23.52
C VAL A 196 0.83 -10.91 -22.32
N VAL A 197 0.32 -10.30 -21.24
CA VAL A 197 1.09 -10.07 -20.01
C VAL A 197 0.27 -10.53 -18.81
N SER A 198 0.89 -11.36 -17.99
CA SER A 198 0.37 -11.72 -16.66
C SER A 198 1.36 -11.26 -15.59
N VAL A 199 0.84 -10.58 -14.57
CA VAL A 199 1.61 -10.15 -13.40
C VAL A 199 1.02 -10.80 -12.16
N LYS A 200 1.88 -11.44 -11.36
CA LYS A 200 1.55 -11.87 -10.00
C LYS A 200 2.46 -11.10 -9.05
N ASP A 201 1.86 -10.37 -8.13
CA ASP A 201 2.58 -9.55 -7.18
C ASP A 201 2.09 -9.81 -5.77
N THR A 202 3.01 -10.05 -4.82
CA THR A 202 2.70 -10.26 -3.40
C THR A 202 3.45 -9.23 -2.60
N LEU A 203 2.71 -8.40 -1.87
CA LEU A 203 3.24 -7.37 -1.00
C LEU A 203 2.92 -7.69 0.46
N TYR A 204 3.91 -7.53 1.33
CA TYR A 204 3.78 -7.47 2.77
C TYR A 204 4.17 -6.06 3.20
N THR A 205 3.20 -5.23 3.54
CA THR A 205 3.44 -3.83 3.90
C THR A 205 3.12 -3.61 5.37
N PHE A 206 4.09 -3.10 6.12
CA PHE A 206 3.98 -2.76 7.53
C PHE A 206 3.71 -1.28 7.69
N TYR A 207 2.58 -0.95 8.33
CA TYR A 207 2.15 0.42 8.60
C TYR A 207 2.17 0.69 10.10
N ALA A 208 2.87 1.73 10.52
CA ALA A 208 2.87 2.22 11.89
C ALA A 208 2.00 3.47 12.00
N GLU A 209 1.16 3.52 13.05
CA GLU A 209 0.29 4.65 13.32
C GLU A 209 1.09 5.95 13.46
N GLY A 210 0.64 7.01 12.79
CA GLY A 210 1.29 8.31 12.81
C GLY A 210 2.59 8.42 12.01
N ILE A 211 3.05 7.33 11.37
CA ILE A 211 4.26 7.29 10.53
C ILE A 211 3.93 6.87 9.09
N GLY A 212 2.98 5.95 8.92
CA GLY A 212 2.70 5.34 7.63
C GLY A 212 3.51 4.08 7.39
N LYS A 213 3.91 3.82 6.16
CA LYS A 213 4.69 2.62 5.80
C LYS A 213 6.08 2.66 6.45
N VAL A 214 6.45 1.60 7.19
CA VAL A 214 7.76 1.48 7.84
C VAL A 214 8.64 0.37 7.25
N ALA A 215 8.02 -0.64 6.63
CA ALA A 215 8.73 -1.69 5.89
C ALA A 215 7.82 -2.28 4.81
N GLU A 216 8.42 -2.82 3.76
CA GLU A 216 7.72 -3.49 2.66
C GLU A 216 8.58 -4.60 2.07
N ALA A 217 7.98 -5.78 1.89
CA ALA A 217 8.57 -6.89 1.15
C ALA A 217 7.67 -7.20 -0.04
N GLU A 218 8.24 -7.19 -1.24
CA GLU A 218 7.55 -7.40 -2.50
C GLU A 218 8.15 -8.59 -3.25
N HIS A 219 7.28 -9.42 -3.83
CA HIS A 219 7.66 -10.47 -4.80
C HIS A 219 6.79 -10.32 -6.03
N ARG A 220 7.39 -9.83 -7.11
CA ARG A 220 6.73 -9.60 -8.39
C ARG A 220 7.23 -10.56 -9.45
N ARG A 221 6.29 -11.23 -10.11
CA ARG A 221 6.53 -12.09 -11.27
C ARG A 221 5.75 -11.56 -12.46
N ILE A 222 6.45 -11.36 -13.58
CA ILE A 222 5.87 -10.90 -14.83
C ILE A 222 6.19 -11.95 -15.89
N ALA A 223 5.16 -12.41 -16.60
CA ALA A 223 5.27 -13.25 -17.77
C ALA A 223 4.64 -12.54 -18.97
N ALA A 224 5.39 -12.41 -20.07
CA ALA A 224 4.92 -11.77 -21.30
C ALA A 224 5.16 -12.67 -22.49
N MET A 225 4.09 -13.19 -23.12
CA MET A 225 4.03 -13.99 -24.37
C MET A 225 5.07 -15.11 -24.46
N GLY A 226 5.53 -15.68 -23.35
CA GLY A 226 6.60 -16.69 -23.35
C GLY A 226 7.99 -16.18 -23.74
N LEU A 227 8.15 -14.90 -24.05
CA LEU A 227 9.39 -14.28 -24.49
C LEU A 227 10.15 -13.56 -23.38
N PHE A 228 9.43 -13.13 -22.34
CA PHE A 228 10.00 -12.39 -21.22
C PHE A 228 9.42 -12.89 -19.91
N ASN A 229 10.29 -13.28 -19.00
CA ASN A 229 9.93 -13.62 -17.62
C ASN A 229 10.80 -12.80 -16.67
N SER A 230 10.18 -12.18 -15.69
CA SER A 230 10.87 -11.50 -14.60
C SER A 230 10.36 -12.05 -13.26
N ASP A 231 11.29 -12.34 -12.37
CA ASP A 231 11.00 -12.74 -10.98
C ASP A 231 11.89 -11.88 -10.07
N THR A 232 11.26 -10.97 -9.32
CA THR A 232 11.98 -10.00 -8.51
C THR A 232 11.46 -10.01 -7.08
N LYS A 233 12.39 -10.00 -6.12
CA LYS A 233 12.08 -9.82 -4.69
C LYS A 233 12.79 -8.57 -4.21
N VAL A 234 12.05 -7.66 -3.57
CA VAL A 234 12.57 -6.38 -3.07
C VAL A 234 12.11 -6.18 -1.63
N GLY A 235 13.05 -5.81 -0.76
CA GLY A 235 12.77 -5.36 0.60
C GLY A 235 13.05 -3.87 0.72
N LYS A 236 12.24 -3.16 1.53
CA LYS A 236 12.43 -1.75 1.85
C LYS A 236 12.19 -1.54 3.34
N VAL A 237 13.05 -0.75 3.98
CA VAL A 237 12.90 -0.36 5.39
C VAL A 237 13.04 1.15 5.55
N LEU A 238 12.21 1.75 6.40
CA LEU A 238 12.21 3.19 6.65
C LEU A 238 13.53 3.63 7.29
N VAL A 239 14.16 4.67 6.72
CA VAL A 239 15.37 5.30 7.24
C VAL A 239 15.02 6.61 7.96
N SER A 240 14.14 7.39 7.37
CA SER A 240 13.68 8.65 7.95
C SER A 240 12.33 9.07 7.38
N TYR A 241 11.65 9.92 8.10
CA TYR A 241 10.40 10.53 7.70
C TYR A 241 10.43 12.03 8.06
N THR A 242 9.96 12.86 7.16
CA THR A 242 9.87 14.32 7.35
C THR A 242 8.47 14.79 6.96
N PRO A 243 7.64 15.26 7.91
CA PRO A 243 6.39 15.93 7.59
C PRO A 243 6.70 17.26 6.90
N ILE A 244 5.96 17.59 5.86
CA ILE A 244 6.03 18.90 5.22
C ILE A 244 4.82 19.68 5.72
N ASN A 245 5.04 20.58 6.69
CA ASN A 245 4.04 21.51 7.16
C ASN A 245 3.76 22.50 6.02
N LEU A 246 2.66 22.33 5.29
CA LEU A 246 2.17 23.39 4.44
C LEU A 246 1.79 24.57 5.35
N PRO A 247 2.17 25.83 5.00
CA PRO A 247 1.74 26.98 5.77
C PRO A 247 0.22 26.95 5.85
N THR A 248 -0.31 27.06 7.06
CA THR A 248 -1.75 27.12 7.34
C THR A 248 -2.36 28.14 6.39
N ARG A 249 -3.33 27.71 5.59
CA ARG A 249 -4.07 28.60 4.69
C ARG A 249 -4.60 29.75 5.54
N VAL A 250 -4.05 30.93 5.37
CA VAL A 250 -4.60 32.14 5.97
C VAL A 250 -5.97 32.30 5.33
N GLU A 251 -7.02 32.04 6.10
CA GLU A 251 -8.37 32.40 5.70
C GLU A 251 -8.34 33.92 5.47
N SER A 252 -8.48 34.30 4.22
CA SER A 252 -8.70 35.72 3.88
C SER A 252 -10.07 36.10 4.39
N PRO A 253 -10.20 37.24 5.07
CA PRO A 253 -11.44 37.74 5.65
C PRO A 253 -12.54 38.00 4.62
#